data_c76cc64ce42146309f06db51117bd7d9
#
_entry.id   c76cc64ce42146309f06db51117bd7d9
#
_cell.length_a   1.000
_cell.length_b   1.000
_cell.length_c   1.000
_cell.angle_alpha   90.00
_cell.angle_beta   90.00
_cell.angle_gamma   90.00
#
_symmetry.space_group_name_H-M   'P 1'
#
loop_
_entity.id
_entity.type
_entity.pdbx_description
1 polymer ?
#
loop_
_entity_poly.entity_id
_entity_poly.type
_entity_poly.pdbx_seq_one_letter_code
_entity_poly.pdbx_strand_id
1 'polypeptide(L)'
;GFHMTIDDWNEGIEGELDDMFAAGITSFKMYLTYPAMMIGDGAVYSALKALKKRGGIAGVHCENAGVIDARIAELKAAGRAADVSAHPEARPDYLEAEAVARLLRIAEAADAPVVIVHLTNREALDEVAFARARGQRVYVETCPQYLALDDGVYYDANWSMAARYVCAPPIRAEENQRALWRGLR
;
A
#
# COMPACT_ATOMS: atom_id res chain seq x y z
N GLY A 1 -1.08 -16.33 12.09
CA GLY A 1 0.20 -16.18 11.40
C GLY A 1 0.81 -14.82 11.65
N PHE A 2 2.05 -14.66 11.27
CA PHE A 2 2.79 -13.40 11.39
C PHE A 2 3.22 -12.93 10.01
N HIS A 3 3.25 -11.60 9.82
CA HIS A 3 3.96 -10.95 8.72
C HIS A 3 5.19 -10.27 9.31
N MET A 4 6.38 -10.62 8.82
CA MET A 4 7.61 -9.94 9.25
C MET A 4 7.84 -8.70 8.39
N THR A 5 8.08 -7.56 9.01
CA THR A 5 8.38 -6.32 8.28
C THR A 5 9.83 -6.33 7.80
N ILE A 6 10.03 -5.93 6.56
CA ILE A 6 11.34 -5.62 5.96
C ILE A 6 11.39 -4.10 5.81
N ASP A 7 12.14 -3.42 6.67
CA ASP A 7 12.31 -1.97 6.73
C ASP A 7 13.74 -1.50 6.37
N ASP A 8 14.61 -2.45 6.06
CA ASP A 8 15.95 -2.27 5.49
C ASP A 8 16.27 -3.45 4.57
N TRP A 9 17.30 -3.33 3.75
CA TRP A 9 17.76 -4.40 2.89
C TRP A 9 19.29 -4.40 2.72
N ASN A 10 19.92 -5.45 3.21
CA ASN A 10 21.36 -5.71 3.10
C ASN A 10 21.62 -7.22 3.21
N GLU A 11 22.88 -7.65 3.08
CA GLU A 11 23.25 -9.07 3.14
C GLU A 11 22.89 -9.74 4.48
N GLY A 12 22.94 -8.99 5.59
CA GLY A 12 22.53 -9.49 6.90
C GLY A 12 21.03 -9.80 6.96
N ILE A 13 20.19 -8.87 6.51
CA ILE A 13 18.73 -9.04 6.44
C ILE A 13 18.37 -10.20 5.52
N GLU A 14 19.05 -10.36 4.37
CA GLU A 14 18.80 -11.51 3.49
C GLU A 14 19.12 -12.83 4.19
N GLY A 15 20.18 -12.89 5.03
CA GLY A 15 20.54 -14.06 5.83
C GLY A 15 19.49 -14.41 6.88
N GLU A 16 18.90 -13.42 7.54
CA GLU A 16 17.84 -13.60 8.54
C GLU A 16 16.56 -14.22 7.98
N LEU A 17 16.31 -14.12 6.66
CA LEU A 17 15.15 -14.76 6.04
C LEU A 17 15.14 -16.27 6.28
N ASP A 18 16.29 -16.93 6.25
CA ASP A 18 16.36 -18.38 6.45
C ASP A 18 15.92 -18.78 7.87
N ASP A 19 16.23 -17.98 8.86
CA ASP A 19 15.78 -18.16 10.25
C ASP A 19 14.26 -17.93 10.37
N MET A 20 13.72 -16.93 9.66
CA MET A 20 12.28 -16.66 9.61
C MET A 20 11.53 -17.83 8.98
N PHE A 21 12.02 -18.35 7.86
CA PHE A 21 11.41 -19.52 7.20
C PHE A 21 11.49 -20.77 8.10
N ALA A 22 12.61 -21.00 8.78
CA ALA A 22 12.76 -22.10 9.74
C ALA A 22 11.77 -21.96 10.92
N ALA A 23 11.43 -20.75 11.33
CA ALA A 23 10.41 -20.45 12.33
C ALA A 23 8.97 -20.53 11.79
N GLY A 24 8.78 -20.86 10.50
CA GLY A 24 7.46 -20.98 9.84
C GLY A 24 6.88 -19.65 9.37
N ILE A 25 7.65 -18.57 9.34
CA ILE A 25 7.23 -17.25 8.84
C ILE A 25 7.59 -17.18 7.36
N THR A 26 6.58 -17.21 6.51
CA THR A 26 6.72 -17.24 5.03
C THR A 26 6.11 -16.01 4.36
N SER A 27 5.53 -15.11 5.14
CA SER A 27 4.87 -13.90 4.69
C SER A 27 5.53 -12.66 5.30
N PHE A 28 5.77 -11.66 4.45
CA PHE A 28 6.52 -10.47 4.82
C PHE A 28 5.73 -9.21 4.45
N LYS A 29 6.11 -8.06 5.06
CA LYS A 29 5.49 -6.77 4.80
C LYS A 29 6.57 -5.76 4.42
N MET A 30 6.31 -5.00 3.35
CA MET A 30 7.14 -3.88 2.91
C MET A 30 6.29 -2.62 2.73
N TYR A 31 6.94 -1.47 2.72
CA TYR A 31 6.29 -0.17 2.61
C TYR A 31 6.98 0.68 1.53
N LEU A 32 6.17 1.37 0.71
CA LEU A 32 6.64 2.39 -0.24
C LEU A 32 6.41 3.81 0.29
N THR A 33 5.95 3.93 1.51
CA THR A 33 5.77 5.19 2.25
C THR A 33 6.15 4.99 3.71
N TYR A 34 6.11 6.05 4.52
CA TYR A 34 6.59 6.13 5.91
C TYR A 34 8.11 6.05 6.03
N PRO A 35 8.80 7.21 6.19
CA PRO A 35 10.28 7.29 6.17
C PRO A 35 11.00 6.32 7.12
N ALA A 36 10.36 5.93 8.23
CA ALA A 36 10.94 4.99 9.20
C ALA A 36 10.82 3.50 8.78
N MET A 37 10.06 3.18 7.72
CA MET A 37 9.75 1.79 7.33
C MET A 37 9.90 1.53 5.83
N MET A 38 9.97 2.59 5.01
CA MET A 38 10.02 2.42 3.57
C MET A 38 11.41 2.05 3.09
N ILE A 39 11.45 1.16 2.11
CA ILE A 39 12.69 0.79 1.41
C ILE A 39 12.61 1.22 -0.05
N GLY A 40 13.78 1.47 -0.66
CA GLY A 40 13.88 1.91 -2.06
C GLY A 40 13.58 0.79 -3.05
N ASP A 41 13.28 1.17 -4.29
CA ASP A 41 12.86 0.25 -5.37
C ASP A 41 13.87 -0.89 -5.61
N GLY A 42 15.19 -0.61 -5.53
CA GLY A 42 16.24 -1.64 -5.65
C GLY A 42 16.21 -2.65 -4.50
N ALA A 43 15.92 -2.20 -3.29
CA ALA A 43 15.76 -3.05 -2.12
C ALA A 43 14.48 -3.92 -2.24
N VAL A 44 13.36 -3.33 -2.66
CA VAL A 44 12.12 -4.07 -2.95
C VAL A 44 12.36 -5.17 -3.99
N TYR A 45 13.06 -4.84 -5.09
CA TYR A 45 13.40 -5.81 -6.13
C TYR A 45 14.21 -6.98 -5.57
N SER A 46 15.26 -6.69 -4.79
CA SER A 46 16.14 -7.71 -4.21
C SER A 46 15.41 -8.58 -3.18
N ALA A 47 14.60 -7.95 -2.31
CA ALA A 47 13.78 -8.64 -1.33
C ALA A 47 12.77 -9.58 -2.00
N LEU A 48 12.05 -9.14 -3.03
CA LEU A 48 11.10 -9.97 -3.77
C LEU A 48 11.78 -11.19 -4.39
N LYS A 49 12.98 -11.04 -4.96
CA LYS A 49 13.75 -12.17 -5.50
C LYS A 49 14.15 -13.17 -4.41
N ALA A 50 14.65 -12.66 -3.28
CA ALA A 50 15.08 -13.49 -2.15
C ALA A 50 13.90 -14.27 -1.54
N LEU A 51 12.74 -13.62 -1.39
CA LEU A 51 11.52 -14.27 -0.92
C LEU A 51 11.01 -15.33 -1.89
N LYS A 52 10.95 -15.00 -3.19
CA LYS A 52 10.56 -15.99 -4.22
C LYS A 52 11.43 -17.24 -4.18
N LYS A 53 12.75 -17.07 -4.07
CA LYS A 53 13.70 -18.20 -3.99
C LYS A 53 13.39 -19.16 -2.84
N ARG A 54 12.83 -18.63 -1.75
CA ARG A 54 12.47 -19.38 -0.53
C ARG A 54 10.99 -19.82 -0.47
N GLY A 55 10.20 -19.48 -1.51
CA GLY A 55 8.76 -19.80 -1.53
C GLY A 55 7.90 -18.86 -0.68
N GLY A 56 8.43 -17.69 -0.32
CA GLY A 56 7.72 -16.66 0.44
C GLY A 56 7.00 -15.64 -0.44
N ILE A 57 6.24 -14.77 0.22
CA ILE A 57 5.49 -13.69 -0.41
C ILE A 57 5.56 -12.42 0.43
N ALA A 58 5.49 -11.27 -0.22
CA ALA A 58 5.39 -9.98 0.46
C ALA A 58 4.06 -9.27 0.17
N GLY A 59 3.45 -8.74 1.22
CA GLY A 59 2.41 -7.72 1.15
C GLY A 59 3.03 -6.34 1.17
N VAL A 60 2.60 -5.43 0.29
CA VAL A 60 3.22 -4.12 0.16
C VAL A 60 2.19 -3.01 0.30
N HIS A 61 2.50 -2.05 1.19
CA HIS A 61 1.75 -0.80 1.30
C HIS A 61 2.21 0.14 0.17
N CYS A 62 1.28 0.54 -0.68
CA CYS A 62 1.55 1.29 -1.90
C CYS A 62 0.97 2.69 -1.84
N GLU A 63 1.79 3.68 -1.50
CA GLU A 63 1.51 5.10 -1.64
C GLU A 63 2.79 5.84 -2.06
N ASN A 64 2.67 6.93 -2.83
CA ASN A 64 3.81 7.75 -3.25
C ASN A 64 4.23 8.70 -2.13
N ALA A 65 5.23 8.31 -1.35
CA ALA A 65 5.71 9.07 -0.19
C ALA A 65 6.11 10.51 -0.55
N GLY A 66 6.92 10.69 -1.59
CA GLY A 66 7.49 12.00 -1.92
C GLY A 66 6.44 13.06 -2.26
N VAL A 67 5.43 12.68 -3.06
CA VAL A 67 4.35 13.61 -3.43
C VAL A 67 3.40 13.83 -2.25
N ILE A 68 3.09 12.81 -1.47
CA ILE A 68 2.27 12.93 -0.27
C ILE A 68 2.91 13.90 0.74
N ASP A 69 4.21 13.75 1.01
CA ASP A 69 4.92 14.62 1.96
C ASP A 69 4.93 16.08 1.49
N ALA A 70 5.13 16.33 0.18
CA ALA A 70 5.04 17.67 -0.39
C ALA A 70 3.64 18.27 -0.20
N ARG A 71 2.59 17.51 -0.53
CA ARG A 71 1.19 17.95 -0.36
C ARG A 71 0.82 18.21 1.11
N ILE A 72 1.30 17.37 2.03
CA ILE A 72 1.14 17.60 3.47
C ILE A 72 1.81 18.91 3.89
N ALA A 73 3.00 19.21 3.38
CA ALA A 73 3.70 20.46 3.68
C ALA A 73 2.94 21.68 3.15
N GLU A 74 2.41 21.60 1.93
CA GLU A 74 1.58 22.65 1.32
C GLU A 74 0.31 22.91 2.15
N LEU A 75 -0.41 21.87 2.54
CA LEU A 75 -1.63 21.99 3.35
C LEU A 75 -1.34 22.57 4.75
N LYS A 76 -0.24 22.18 5.36
CA LYS A 76 0.21 22.78 6.63
C LYS A 76 0.55 24.25 6.47
N ALA A 77 1.26 24.64 5.41
CA ALA A 77 1.58 26.03 5.11
C ALA A 77 0.31 26.90 4.84
N ALA A 78 -0.74 26.27 4.30
CA ALA A 78 -2.05 26.87 4.12
C ALA A 78 -2.89 26.94 5.42
N GLY A 79 -2.32 26.61 6.59
CA GLY A 79 -3.01 26.66 7.88
C GLY A 79 -3.96 25.49 8.16
N ARG A 80 -3.94 24.43 7.35
CA ARG A 80 -4.86 23.29 7.42
C ARG A 80 -4.32 22.09 8.20
N ALA A 81 -3.33 22.30 9.08
CA ALA A 81 -2.69 21.24 9.85
C ALA A 81 -3.65 20.45 10.78
N ALA A 82 -4.73 21.11 11.26
CA ALA A 82 -5.74 20.51 12.12
C ALA A 82 -7.02 20.12 11.34
N ASP A 83 -7.05 20.27 10.03
CA ASP A 83 -8.19 19.93 9.18
C ASP A 83 -8.15 18.46 8.81
N VAL A 84 -9.14 17.68 9.27
CA VAL A 84 -9.21 16.25 8.99
C VAL A 84 -9.37 15.98 7.49
N SER A 85 -10.10 16.84 6.76
CA SER A 85 -10.29 16.68 5.32
C SER A 85 -8.99 16.87 4.51
N ALA A 86 -7.98 17.51 5.09
CA ALA A 86 -6.64 17.62 4.49
C ALA A 86 -5.94 16.24 4.36
N HIS A 87 -6.33 15.26 5.17
CA HIS A 87 -5.73 13.93 5.10
C HIS A 87 -5.99 13.20 3.76
N PRO A 88 -7.24 12.98 3.31
CA PRO A 88 -7.49 12.40 2.01
C PRO A 88 -7.04 13.32 0.86
N GLU A 89 -7.10 14.64 1.02
CA GLU A 89 -6.62 15.59 0.00
C GLU A 89 -5.11 15.45 -0.24
N ALA A 90 -4.30 15.24 0.79
CA ALA A 90 -2.87 14.98 0.64
C ALA A 90 -2.56 13.63 -0.03
N ARG A 91 -3.50 12.69 -0.01
CA ARG A 91 -3.36 11.29 -0.43
C ARG A 91 -4.40 10.90 -1.48
N PRO A 92 -4.48 11.58 -2.62
CA PRO A 92 -5.44 11.24 -3.67
C PRO A 92 -5.20 9.81 -4.19
N ASP A 93 -6.24 9.23 -4.73
CA ASP A 93 -6.28 7.84 -5.21
C ASP A 93 -5.22 7.53 -6.28
N TYR A 94 -4.95 8.45 -7.20
CA TYR A 94 -3.91 8.26 -8.22
C TYR A 94 -2.48 8.12 -7.66
N LEU A 95 -2.18 8.58 -6.44
CA LEU A 95 -0.88 8.36 -5.79
C LEU A 95 -0.73 6.96 -5.22
N GLU A 96 -1.82 6.30 -4.86
CA GLU A 96 -1.85 4.88 -4.55
C GLU A 96 -1.72 4.06 -5.85
N ALA A 97 -2.48 4.42 -6.90
CA ALA A 97 -2.42 3.75 -8.19
C ALA A 97 -1.03 3.80 -8.82
N GLU A 98 -0.34 4.97 -8.76
CA GLU A 98 1.06 5.10 -9.21
C GLU A 98 1.98 4.12 -8.47
N ALA A 99 1.90 4.09 -7.13
CA ALA A 99 2.75 3.22 -6.32
C ALA A 99 2.45 1.73 -6.58
N VAL A 100 1.19 1.37 -6.81
CA VAL A 100 0.80 0.02 -7.24
C VAL A 100 1.39 -0.31 -8.60
N ALA A 101 1.25 0.57 -9.60
CA ALA A 101 1.81 0.37 -10.94
C ALA A 101 3.33 0.17 -10.89
N ARG A 102 4.04 1.01 -10.13
CA ARG A 102 5.49 0.93 -9.93
C ARG A 102 5.90 -0.40 -9.28
N LEU A 103 5.23 -0.80 -8.17
CA LEU A 103 5.49 -2.08 -7.52
C LEU A 103 5.28 -3.26 -8.47
N LEU A 104 4.21 -3.24 -9.26
CA LEU A 104 3.91 -4.33 -10.21
C LEU A 104 4.99 -4.46 -11.27
N ARG A 105 5.61 -3.35 -11.72
CA ARG A 105 6.77 -3.41 -12.63
C ARG A 105 8.02 -3.97 -11.96
N ILE A 106 8.26 -3.62 -10.69
CA ILE A 106 9.36 -4.20 -9.91
C ILE A 106 9.15 -5.70 -9.72
N ALA A 107 7.94 -6.12 -9.36
CA ALA A 107 7.58 -7.54 -9.18
C ALA A 107 7.69 -8.34 -10.50
N GLU A 108 7.31 -7.72 -11.63
CA GLU A 108 7.51 -8.29 -12.97
C GLU A 108 8.99 -8.53 -13.26
N ALA A 109 9.84 -7.53 -13.02
CA ALA A 109 11.28 -7.65 -13.20
C ALA A 109 11.92 -8.71 -12.26
N ALA A 110 11.39 -8.86 -11.04
CA ALA A 110 11.81 -9.89 -10.09
C ALA A 110 11.21 -11.27 -10.42
N ASP A 111 10.24 -11.35 -11.33
CA ASP A 111 9.41 -12.53 -11.60
C ASP A 111 8.83 -13.12 -10.30
N ALA A 112 8.39 -12.28 -9.38
CA ALA A 112 7.95 -12.66 -8.05
C ALA A 112 6.44 -12.41 -7.84
N PRO A 113 5.75 -13.28 -7.08
CA PRO A 113 4.39 -12.99 -6.65
C PRO A 113 4.39 -11.87 -5.62
N VAL A 114 3.32 -11.07 -5.58
CA VAL A 114 3.16 -9.98 -4.63
C VAL A 114 1.71 -9.83 -4.19
N VAL A 115 1.50 -9.33 -2.98
CA VAL A 115 0.19 -8.94 -2.46
C VAL A 115 0.14 -7.41 -2.36
N ILE A 116 -0.85 -6.80 -3.00
CA ILE A 116 -1.21 -5.41 -2.73
C ILE A 116 -2.15 -5.42 -1.52
N VAL A 117 -1.69 -4.92 -0.39
CA VAL A 117 -2.49 -4.91 0.83
C VAL A 117 -3.43 -3.70 0.88
N HIS A 118 -4.60 -3.84 1.50
CA HIS A 118 -5.58 -2.76 1.79
C HIS A 118 -5.80 -1.79 0.61
N LEU A 119 -5.91 -2.27 -0.61
CA LEU A 119 -6.17 -1.48 -1.83
C LEU A 119 -7.53 -0.77 -1.72
N THR A 120 -7.59 0.52 -2.09
CA THR A 120 -8.73 1.38 -1.79
C THR A 120 -9.47 1.94 -3.00
N ASN A 121 -8.95 1.82 -4.24
CA ASN A 121 -9.51 2.56 -5.36
C ASN A 121 -9.50 1.79 -6.68
N ARG A 122 -10.30 2.32 -7.63
CA ARG A 122 -10.50 1.74 -8.96
C ARG A 122 -9.24 1.77 -9.81
N GLU A 123 -8.51 2.89 -9.83
CA GLU A 123 -7.33 3.02 -10.70
C GLU A 123 -6.26 1.99 -10.32
N ALA A 124 -6.06 1.77 -9.02
CA ALA A 124 -5.15 0.73 -8.53
C ALA A 124 -5.63 -0.69 -8.90
N LEU A 125 -6.96 -0.95 -8.89
CA LEU A 125 -7.52 -2.21 -9.39
C LEU A 125 -7.27 -2.41 -10.87
N ASP A 126 -7.37 -1.34 -11.68
CA ASP A 126 -7.11 -1.39 -13.12
C ASP A 126 -5.64 -1.74 -13.38
N GLU A 127 -4.69 -1.20 -12.63
CA GLU A 127 -3.27 -1.58 -12.71
C GLU A 127 -3.05 -3.06 -12.38
N VAL A 128 -3.73 -3.58 -11.36
CA VAL A 128 -3.69 -5.01 -11.03
C VAL A 128 -4.25 -5.86 -12.17
N ALA A 129 -5.37 -5.45 -12.75
CA ALA A 129 -5.96 -6.16 -13.89
C ALA A 129 -5.03 -6.20 -15.10
N PHE A 130 -4.36 -5.10 -15.41
CA PHE A 130 -3.33 -5.05 -16.47
C PHE A 130 -2.15 -5.97 -16.18
N ALA A 131 -1.67 -6.02 -14.93
CA ALA A 131 -0.59 -6.91 -14.55
C ALA A 131 -0.98 -8.38 -14.67
N ARG A 132 -2.17 -8.75 -14.18
CA ARG A 132 -2.71 -10.12 -14.30
C ARG A 132 -2.92 -10.54 -15.76
N ALA A 133 -3.39 -9.63 -16.63
CA ALA A 133 -3.54 -9.89 -18.06
C ALA A 133 -2.21 -10.20 -18.76
N ARG A 134 -1.08 -9.73 -18.22
CA ARG A 134 0.27 -10.09 -18.67
C ARG A 134 0.84 -11.36 -18.03
N GLY A 135 0.05 -12.05 -17.21
CA GLY A 135 0.45 -13.28 -16.55
C GLY A 135 1.16 -13.12 -15.20
N GLN A 136 1.19 -11.90 -14.62
CA GLN A 136 1.75 -11.70 -13.30
C GLN A 136 0.89 -12.33 -12.20
N ARG A 137 1.54 -12.90 -11.20
CA ARG A 137 0.89 -13.44 -9.99
C ARG A 137 0.72 -12.34 -8.95
N VAL A 138 -0.41 -11.66 -8.99
CA VAL A 138 -0.75 -10.56 -8.10
C VAL A 138 -1.97 -10.92 -7.26
N TYR A 139 -1.84 -10.84 -5.97
CA TYR A 139 -2.93 -10.94 -5.00
C TYR A 139 -3.29 -9.55 -4.48
N VAL A 140 -4.53 -9.37 -4.06
CA VAL A 140 -5.03 -8.08 -3.58
C VAL A 140 -5.89 -8.30 -2.36
N GLU A 141 -5.72 -7.45 -1.37
CA GLU A 141 -6.62 -7.34 -0.22
C GLU A 141 -7.26 -5.96 -0.21
N THR A 142 -8.48 -5.89 0.31
CA THR A 142 -9.09 -4.65 0.77
C THR A 142 -9.61 -4.82 2.18
N CYS A 143 -10.04 -3.73 2.82
CA CYS A 143 -10.49 -3.77 4.21
C CYS A 143 -11.99 -3.41 4.31
N PRO A 144 -12.69 -3.90 5.34
CA PRO A 144 -14.13 -3.67 5.50
C PRO A 144 -14.53 -2.19 5.48
N GLN A 145 -13.71 -1.30 6.04
CA GLN A 145 -13.99 0.14 6.04
C GLN A 145 -14.07 0.73 4.63
N TYR A 146 -13.26 0.26 3.67
CA TYR A 146 -13.29 0.71 2.28
C TYR A 146 -14.49 0.17 1.50
N LEU A 147 -15.13 -0.87 2.01
CA LEU A 147 -16.33 -1.47 1.43
C LEU A 147 -17.64 -0.91 2.02
N ALA A 148 -17.56 -0.30 3.21
CA ALA A 148 -18.73 0.12 3.98
C ALA A 148 -18.86 1.63 4.16
N LEU A 149 -17.77 2.39 4.02
CA LEU A 149 -17.70 3.83 4.24
C LEU A 149 -17.26 4.55 2.96
N ASP A 150 -17.60 5.82 2.87
CA ASP A 150 -17.12 6.75 1.86
C ASP A 150 -16.42 7.95 2.51
N ASP A 151 -15.76 8.79 1.71
CA ASP A 151 -14.97 9.93 2.16
C ASP A 151 -15.77 11.04 2.85
N GLY A 152 -17.09 10.99 2.80
CA GLY A 152 -17.97 11.88 3.57
C GLY A 152 -17.68 11.87 5.07
N VAL A 153 -17.13 10.78 5.60
CA VAL A 153 -16.74 10.63 7.01
C VAL A 153 -15.69 11.67 7.46
N TYR A 154 -14.92 12.24 6.55
CA TYR A 154 -13.90 13.25 6.87
C TYR A 154 -14.44 14.67 7.00
N TYR A 155 -15.70 14.90 6.60
CA TYR A 155 -16.33 16.22 6.57
C TYR A 155 -17.38 16.40 7.69
N ASP A 156 -17.37 15.53 8.72
CA ASP A 156 -18.22 15.72 9.90
C ASP A 156 -17.85 17.05 10.60
N ALA A 157 -18.88 17.82 10.95
CA ALA A 157 -18.70 19.09 11.68
C ALA A 157 -18.04 18.89 13.06
N ASN A 158 -18.20 17.73 13.66
CA ASN A 158 -17.49 17.35 14.88
C ASN A 158 -16.12 16.77 14.53
N TRP A 159 -15.08 17.56 14.75
CA TRP A 159 -13.70 17.18 14.49
C TRP A 159 -13.32 15.82 15.10
N SER A 160 -13.73 15.57 16.35
CA SER A 160 -13.42 14.31 17.04
C SER A 160 -14.10 13.09 16.39
N MET A 161 -15.21 13.29 15.71
CA MET A 161 -15.87 12.22 14.94
C MET A 161 -15.13 11.97 13.63
N ALA A 162 -14.86 13.01 12.85
CA ALA A 162 -14.11 12.89 11.60
C ALA A 162 -12.72 12.26 11.82
N ALA A 163 -12.00 12.67 12.86
CA ALA A 163 -10.65 12.20 13.17
C ALA A 163 -10.57 10.69 13.45
N ARG A 164 -11.67 10.04 13.85
CA ARG A 164 -11.72 8.58 14.09
C ARG A 164 -11.56 7.74 12.82
N TYR A 165 -11.83 8.34 11.67
CA TYR A 165 -11.77 7.66 10.38
C TYR A 165 -10.43 7.82 9.66
N VAL A 166 -9.50 8.59 10.24
CA VAL A 166 -8.17 8.80 9.64
C VAL A 166 -7.40 7.50 9.62
N CYS A 167 -7.15 7.02 8.41
CA CYS A 167 -6.34 5.82 8.14
C CYS A 167 -5.57 6.01 6.82
N ALA A 168 -4.56 5.20 6.58
CA ALA A 168 -3.76 5.24 5.36
C ALA A 168 -3.64 3.84 4.74
N PRO A 169 -4.00 3.73 3.44
CA PRO A 169 -4.59 4.76 2.58
C PRO A 169 -5.95 5.25 3.10
N PRO A 170 -6.41 6.47 2.73
CA PRO A 170 -7.67 6.99 3.22
C PRO A 170 -8.89 6.28 2.62
N ILE A 171 -10.04 6.42 3.31
CA ILE A 171 -11.34 6.05 2.78
C ILE A 171 -11.63 6.93 1.57
N ARG A 172 -12.15 6.35 0.48
CA ARG A 172 -12.34 6.99 -0.82
C ARG A 172 -13.81 7.31 -1.08
N ALA A 173 -14.06 8.11 -2.12
CA ALA A 173 -15.41 8.37 -2.61
C ALA A 173 -16.16 7.07 -2.97
N GLU A 174 -17.50 7.12 -2.90
CA GLU A 174 -18.40 5.97 -3.10
C GLU A 174 -18.15 5.21 -4.40
N GLU A 175 -17.70 5.88 -5.46
CA GLU A 175 -17.38 5.23 -6.73
C GLU A 175 -16.24 4.23 -6.63
N ASN A 176 -15.24 4.49 -5.78
CA ASN A 176 -14.16 3.57 -5.48
C ASN A 176 -14.67 2.37 -4.66
N GLN A 177 -15.51 2.61 -3.65
CA GLN A 177 -16.20 1.56 -2.90
C GLN A 177 -16.94 0.59 -3.84
N ARG A 178 -17.71 1.13 -4.79
CA ARG A 178 -18.42 0.32 -5.80
C ARG A 178 -17.46 -0.48 -6.70
N ALA A 179 -16.28 0.09 -7.01
CA ALA A 179 -15.26 -0.61 -7.79
C ALA A 179 -14.67 -1.79 -6.99
N LEU A 180 -14.38 -1.60 -5.71
CA LEU A 180 -13.89 -2.67 -4.83
C LEU A 180 -14.90 -3.83 -4.75
N TRP A 181 -16.18 -3.54 -4.58
CA TRP A 181 -17.23 -4.57 -4.59
C TRP A 181 -17.30 -5.36 -5.90
N ARG A 182 -17.05 -4.71 -7.05
CA ARG A 182 -16.93 -5.42 -8.33
C ARG A 182 -15.69 -6.28 -8.42
N GLY A 183 -14.57 -5.81 -7.85
CA GLY A 183 -13.29 -6.54 -7.83
C GLY A 183 -13.29 -7.80 -6.97
N LEU A 184 -14.23 -7.92 -6.02
CA LEU A 184 -14.40 -9.10 -5.15
C LEU A 184 -15.24 -10.23 -5.80
N ARG A 185 -15.84 -9.99 -6.95
CA ARG A 185 -16.67 -10.96 -7.69
C ARG A 185 -15.91 -11.59 -8.84
#